data_601fcf88281279d89312144a5aaf16b1
#
_entry.id   601fcf88281279d89312144a5aaf16b1
#
_cell.length_a   1.000
_cell.length_b   1.000
_cell.length_c   1.000
_cell.angle_alpha   90.00
_cell.angle_beta   90.00
_cell.angle_gamma   90.00
#
_symmetry.space_group_name_H-M   'P 1'
#
loop_
_entity.id
_entity.type
_entity.pdbx_description
1 polymer ?
#
loop_
_entity_poly.entity_id
_entity_poly.type
_entity_poly.pdbx_seq_one_letter_code
_entity_poly.pdbx_strand_id
1 'polypeptide(L)'
;MIHDFLPICKGDMKKRGWDECDFVYITGDAYVDHSSFGPAIISRILESHGYKVGIIAQPDWKNRESVTILGRPRLGFLVSAGNMDSMVNHYTVSKKRRHTDAYSPGGRMGLRPDYATVVYCNLIRQTYKDVPIIIGGIEASLRRLSHYDYWSDKVKHSILIDSGADLISYGMGEHSIVEIADALDAGINVKDITYIRGTVYRTDSTDNITEEYIELPSYDEVSTDKKQYAHSFYSQYCNTCLLYTSPSPRD
;
A
#
# COMPACT_ATOMS: atom_id res chain seq x y z
N MET A 1 -1.23 30.76 -2.34
CA MET A 1 0.06 30.22 -1.89
C MET A 1 0.47 29.18 -2.91
N ILE A 2 1.66 29.30 -3.50
CA ILE A 2 2.24 28.24 -4.34
C ILE A 2 2.59 27.14 -3.34
N HIS A 3 1.86 26.04 -3.37
CA HIS A 3 2.21 24.88 -2.55
C HIS A 3 3.50 24.28 -3.14
N ASP A 4 4.58 24.35 -2.38
CA ASP A 4 5.82 23.67 -2.75
C ASP A 4 5.58 22.16 -2.88
N PHE A 5 6.29 21.51 -3.81
CA PHE A 5 6.26 20.04 -3.92
C PHE A 5 6.65 19.38 -2.60
N LEU A 6 6.09 18.21 -2.34
CA LEU A 6 6.47 17.44 -1.17
C LEU A 6 7.96 17.04 -1.24
N PRO A 7 8.66 16.97 -0.11
CA PRO A 7 10.08 16.63 -0.07
C PRO A 7 10.39 15.27 -0.70
N ILE A 8 11.39 15.25 -1.57
CA ILE A 8 11.94 14.03 -2.17
C ILE A 8 13.41 13.81 -1.77
N CYS A 9 14.00 14.77 -1.06
CA CYS A 9 15.37 14.67 -0.55
C CYS A 9 15.52 15.47 0.76
N LYS A 10 16.62 15.23 1.47
CA LYS A 10 16.94 15.99 2.71
C LYS A 10 17.06 17.49 2.50
N GLY A 11 17.45 17.94 1.29
CA GLY A 11 17.52 19.35 0.95
C GLY A 11 16.15 20.02 0.97
N ASP A 12 15.12 19.33 0.49
CA ASP A 12 13.74 19.85 0.50
C ASP A 12 13.15 19.85 1.91
N MET A 13 13.46 18.83 2.73
CA MET A 13 13.10 18.82 4.15
C MET A 13 13.67 20.02 4.89
N LYS A 14 14.96 20.33 4.67
CA LYS A 14 15.62 21.50 5.28
C LYS A 14 14.99 22.84 4.88
N LYS A 15 14.58 23.00 3.62
CA LYS A 15 13.86 24.21 3.17
C LYS A 15 12.54 24.42 3.92
N ARG A 16 11.91 23.33 4.37
CA ARG A 16 10.69 23.34 5.18
C ARG A 16 10.95 23.41 6.70
N GLY A 17 12.22 23.41 7.12
CA GLY A 17 12.62 23.38 8.53
C GLY A 17 12.36 22.02 9.21
N TRP A 18 12.38 20.92 8.44
CA TRP A 18 12.14 19.58 8.95
C TRP A 18 13.45 18.81 9.12
N ASP A 19 13.65 18.25 10.30
CA ASP A 19 14.76 17.33 10.58
C ASP A 19 14.38 15.87 10.26
N GLU A 20 13.09 15.52 10.38
CA GLU A 20 12.52 14.20 10.08
C GLU A 20 11.13 14.34 9.45
N CYS A 21 10.68 13.27 8.77
CA CYS A 21 9.31 13.10 8.32
C CYS A 21 8.53 12.28 9.34
N ASP A 22 7.22 12.55 9.47
CA ASP A 22 6.30 11.67 10.17
C ASP A 22 6.05 10.41 9.36
N PHE A 23 5.82 10.57 8.07
CA PHE A 23 5.68 9.48 7.12
C PHE A 23 6.63 9.63 5.92
N VAL A 24 7.12 8.50 5.44
CA VAL A 24 7.81 8.41 4.14
C VAL A 24 6.98 7.53 3.22
N TYR A 25 6.51 8.12 2.12
CA TYR A 25 5.74 7.40 1.11
C TYR A 25 6.66 6.84 0.02
N ILE A 26 6.64 5.52 -0.15
CA ILE A 26 7.37 4.82 -1.22
C ILE A 26 6.38 4.43 -2.31
N THR A 27 6.63 4.86 -3.54
CA THR A 27 5.76 4.57 -4.69
C THR A 27 6.53 3.98 -5.87
N GLY A 28 5.87 3.09 -6.60
CA GLY A 28 6.39 2.54 -7.85
C GLY A 28 6.29 3.49 -9.05
N ASP A 29 5.55 4.60 -8.94
CA ASP A 29 5.44 5.62 -9.97
C ASP A 29 6.46 6.74 -9.76
N ALA A 30 6.79 7.47 -10.83
CA ALA A 30 7.41 8.77 -10.71
C ALA A 30 6.52 9.71 -9.89
N TYR A 31 7.12 10.60 -9.09
CA TYR A 31 6.34 11.55 -8.33
C TYR A 31 5.72 12.61 -9.24
N VAL A 32 4.39 12.66 -9.23
CA VAL A 32 3.57 13.69 -9.86
C VAL A 32 2.59 14.20 -8.81
N ASP A 33 2.69 15.49 -8.47
CA ASP A 33 1.82 16.12 -7.48
C ASP A 33 0.49 16.56 -8.14
N HIS A 34 -0.36 15.58 -8.40
CA HIS A 34 -1.66 15.78 -9.04
C HIS A 34 -2.69 14.81 -8.47
N SER A 35 -3.93 15.26 -8.40
CA SER A 35 -5.06 14.51 -7.83
C SER A 35 -5.43 13.21 -8.55
N SER A 36 -4.83 12.91 -9.70
CA SER A 36 -4.96 11.61 -10.37
C SER A 36 -3.99 10.56 -9.84
N PHE A 37 -3.09 10.92 -8.91
CA PHE A 37 -2.07 10.03 -8.38
C PHE A 37 -2.29 9.77 -6.89
N GLY A 38 -2.52 8.51 -6.54
CA GLY A 38 -2.77 8.10 -5.15
C GLY A 38 -1.70 8.57 -4.16
N PRO A 39 -0.40 8.47 -4.47
CA PRO A 39 0.65 8.98 -3.58
C PRO A 39 0.53 10.49 -3.28
N ALA A 40 0.15 11.30 -4.28
CA ALA A 40 -0.07 12.72 -4.09
C ALA A 40 -1.31 12.99 -3.22
N ILE A 41 -2.44 12.34 -3.50
CA ILE A 41 -3.68 12.49 -2.71
C ILE A 41 -3.42 12.17 -1.24
N ILE A 42 -2.93 10.99 -0.95
CA ILE A 42 -2.72 10.50 0.43
C ILE A 42 -1.72 11.40 1.17
N SER A 43 -0.62 11.75 0.51
CA SER A 43 0.40 12.60 1.14
C SER A 43 -0.09 14.03 1.40
N ARG A 44 -0.88 14.60 0.48
CA ARG A 44 -1.46 15.93 0.67
C ARG A 44 -2.56 15.96 1.72
N ILE A 45 -3.34 14.91 1.85
CA ILE A 45 -4.32 14.76 2.92
C ILE A 45 -3.60 14.74 4.28
N LEU A 46 -2.58 13.91 4.44
CA LEU A 46 -1.78 13.88 5.66
C LEU A 46 -1.12 15.24 5.95
N GLU A 47 -0.55 15.90 4.94
CA GLU A 47 0.02 17.24 5.09
C GLU A 47 -1.04 18.25 5.56
N SER A 48 -2.27 18.18 5.05
CA SER A 48 -3.37 19.06 5.46
C SER A 48 -3.79 18.85 6.93
N HIS A 49 -3.52 17.67 7.49
CA HIS A 49 -3.72 17.34 8.90
C HIS A 49 -2.47 17.61 9.76
N GLY A 50 -1.45 18.24 9.20
CA GLY A 50 -0.25 18.69 9.93
C GLY A 50 0.89 17.67 9.95
N TYR A 51 0.77 16.52 9.31
CA TYR A 51 1.84 15.53 9.23
C TYR A 51 2.91 15.89 8.20
N LYS A 52 4.15 15.63 8.52
CA LYS A 52 5.31 15.83 7.64
C LYS A 52 5.49 14.61 6.76
N VAL A 53 5.18 14.73 5.47
CA VAL A 53 5.27 13.61 4.53
C VAL A 53 6.32 13.87 3.47
N GLY A 54 7.25 12.93 3.30
CA GLY A 54 8.20 12.92 2.20
C GLY A 54 7.93 11.75 1.25
N ILE A 55 8.34 11.88 -0.02
CA ILE A 55 8.09 10.88 -1.05
C ILE A 55 9.41 10.34 -1.60
N ILE A 56 9.55 9.02 -1.65
CA ILE A 56 10.59 8.32 -2.37
C ILE A 56 9.94 7.62 -3.57
N ALA A 57 10.09 8.23 -4.74
CA ALA A 57 9.55 7.72 -5.99
C ALA A 57 10.53 6.76 -6.64
N GLN A 58 10.07 5.57 -7.01
CA GLN A 58 10.85 4.55 -7.71
C GLN A 58 12.25 4.33 -7.10
N PRO A 59 12.35 3.97 -5.79
CA PRO A 59 13.64 3.66 -5.20
C PRO A 59 14.34 2.55 -6.01
N ASP A 60 15.66 2.61 -6.07
CA ASP A 60 16.44 1.53 -6.69
C ASP A 60 16.26 0.24 -5.88
N TRP A 61 15.38 -0.62 -6.37
CA TRP A 61 15.01 -1.86 -5.70
C TRP A 61 16.14 -2.89 -5.57
N LYS A 62 17.28 -2.64 -6.21
CA LYS A 62 18.51 -3.43 -6.08
C LYS A 62 19.42 -2.91 -4.96
N ASN A 63 19.15 -1.71 -4.46
CA ASN A 63 19.94 -1.06 -3.42
C ASN A 63 19.06 -0.69 -2.23
N ARG A 64 19.25 -1.40 -1.10
CA ARG A 64 18.50 -1.15 0.14
C ARG A 64 18.67 0.27 0.69
N GLU A 65 19.76 0.97 0.37
CA GLU A 65 19.99 2.34 0.84
C GLU A 65 19.06 3.35 0.16
N SER A 66 18.47 2.98 -0.97
CA SER A 66 17.54 3.83 -1.70
C SER A 66 16.29 4.23 -0.90
N VAL A 67 15.90 3.44 0.10
CA VAL A 67 14.77 3.75 1.00
C VAL A 67 15.17 4.62 2.19
N THR A 68 16.45 4.99 2.32
CA THR A 68 16.97 5.80 3.44
C THR A 68 17.14 7.27 3.11
N ILE A 69 16.85 7.69 1.89
CA ILE A 69 17.12 9.04 1.37
C ILE A 69 16.57 10.14 2.28
N LEU A 70 15.36 9.93 2.83
CA LEU A 70 14.70 10.88 3.74
C LEU A 70 14.96 10.57 5.23
N GLY A 71 15.67 9.48 5.53
CA GLY A 71 15.90 9.01 6.89
C GLY A 71 14.78 8.10 7.41
N ARG A 72 14.83 7.79 8.71
CA ARG A 72 13.79 7.02 9.40
C ARG A 72 12.57 7.92 9.67
N PRO A 73 11.37 7.53 9.24
CA PRO A 73 10.17 8.28 9.62
C PRO A 73 9.81 8.06 11.10
N ARG A 74 9.16 9.04 11.71
CA ARG A 74 8.70 8.99 13.09
C ARG A 74 7.56 7.98 13.29
N LEU A 75 6.57 7.97 12.39
CA LEU A 75 5.35 7.16 12.51
C LEU A 75 5.37 5.92 11.63
N GLY A 76 5.81 6.01 10.38
CA GLY A 76 5.84 4.84 9.52
C GLY A 76 6.13 5.09 8.04
N PHE A 77 6.25 4.00 7.31
CA PHE A 77 6.30 3.99 5.86
C PHE A 77 4.92 3.73 5.27
N LEU A 78 4.58 4.47 4.22
CA LEU A 78 3.44 4.22 3.35
C LEU A 78 3.97 3.64 2.05
N VAL A 79 3.40 2.53 1.57
CA VAL A 79 3.94 1.85 0.39
C VAL A 79 2.84 1.51 -0.60
N SER A 80 3.05 1.85 -1.87
CA SER A 80 2.20 1.41 -2.97
C SER A 80 3.01 1.05 -4.22
N ALA A 81 2.43 0.24 -5.09
CA ALA A 81 3.00 -0.06 -6.41
C ALA A 81 2.88 1.12 -7.39
N GLY A 82 2.12 2.15 -7.03
CA GLY A 82 1.74 3.26 -7.89
C GLY A 82 0.27 3.19 -8.33
N ASN A 83 -0.09 3.90 -9.40
CA ASN A 83 -1.46 3.95 -9.92
C ASN A 83 -1.95 2.63 -10.52
N MET A 84 -1.04 1.76 -10.91
CA MET A 84 -1.35 0.44 -11.45
C MET A 84 -0.68 -0.67 -10.64
N ASP A 85 -1.29 -1.85 -10.69
CA ASP A 85 -0.64 -3.09 -10.29
C ASP A 85 0.65 -3.29 -11.10
N SER A 86 1.76 -3.60 -10.43
CA SER A 86 3.08 -3.72 -11.06
C SER A 86 3.13 -4.79 -12.14
N MET A 87 2.47 -5.92 -11.92
CA MET A 87 2.44 -7.02 -12.90
C MET A 87 1.60 -6.67 -14.12
N VAL A 88 0.44 -6.00 -13.93
CA VAL A 88 -0.41 -5.50 -15.02
C VAL A 88 0.32 -4.40 -15.81
N ASN A 89 1.08 -3.55 -15.12
CA ASN A 89 1.88 -2.52 -15.79
C ASN A 89 3.03 -3.10 -16.62
N HIS A 90 3.65 -4.19 -16.16
CA HIS A 90 4.83 -4.76 -16.80
C HIS A 90 4.52 -5.77 -17.91
N TYR A 91 3.37 -6.45 -17.83
CA TYR A 91 3.07 -7.57 -18.71
C TYR A 91 1.72 -7.42 -19.39
N THR A 92 1.63 -7.99 -20.59
CA THR A 92 0.36 -8.20 -21.31
C THR A 92 -0.36 -9.43 -20.75
N VAL A 93 -1.63 -9.61 -21.14
CA VAL A 93 -2.40 -10.83 -20.78
C VAL A 93 -1.72 -12.12 -21.27
N SER A 94 -0.99 -12.07 -22.39
CA SER A 94 -0.19 -13.20 -22.89
C SER A 94 1.19 -13.33 -22.21
N LYS A 95 1.37 -12.72 -21.04
CA LYS A 95 2.61 -12.75 -20.24
C LYS A 95 3.85 -12.20 -20.95
N LYS A 96 3.67 -11.41 -22.02
CA LYS A 96 4.77 -10.73 -22.70
C LYS A 96 5.09 -9.42 -21.98
N ARG A 97 6.38 -9.15 -21.75
CA ARG A 97 6.82 -7.91 -21.13
C ARG A 97 6.53 -6.72 -22.05
N ARG A 98 6.01 -5.65 -21.47
CA ARG A 98 5.80 -4.37 -22.16
C ARG A 98 7.14 -3.67 -22.36
N HIS A 99 7.20 -2.78 -23.36
CA HIS A 99 8.41 -2.02 -23.67
C HIS A 99 8.47 -0.64 -23.02
N THR A 100 7.32 -0.14 -22.55
CA THR A 100 7.18 1.18 -21.94
C THR A 100 6.40 1.10 -20.63
N ASP A 101 6.81 1.91 -19.64
CA ASP A 101 6.08 2.17 -18.41
C ASP A 101 5.64 3.64 -18.42
N ALA A 102 4.34 3.89 -18.65
CA ALA A 102 3.78 5.24 -18.73
C ALA A 102 3.93 6.06 -17.44
N TYR A 103 4.16 5.40 -16.30
CA TYR A 103 4.31 6.02 -14.99
C TYR A 103 5.78 6.21 -14.58
N SER A 104 6.70 5.91 -15.48
CA SER A 104 8.14 6.11 -15.26
C SER A 104 8.68 7.27 -16.10
N PRO A 105 9.72 7.99 -15.63
CA PRO A 105 10.33 9.06 -16.39
C PRO A 105 10.77 8.62 -17.79
N GLY A 106 10.31 9.33 -18.81
CA GLY A 106 10.60 9.00 -20.21
C GLY A 106 10.06 7.65 -20.68
N GLY A 107 9.07 7.08 -20.00
CA GLY A 107 8.49 5.78 -20.32
C GLY A 107 9.44 4.58 -20.10
N ARG A 108 10.48 4.75 -19.27
CA ARG A 108 11.54 3.74 -19.07
C ARG A 108 11.03 2.54 -18.28
N MET A 109 11.17 1.35 -18.86
CA MET A 109 10.91 0.09 -18.18
C MET A 109 12.04 -0.28 -17.21
N GLY A 110 11.66 -0.98 -16.11
CA GLY A 110 12.61 -1.59 -15.17
C GLY A 110 13.00 -0.71 -13.99
N LEU A 111 12.45 0.49 -13.87
CA LEU A 111 12.61 1.32 -12.67
C LEU A 111 11.75 0.79 -11.51
N ARG A 112 10.57 0.26 -11.81
CA ARG A 112 9.69 -0.43 -10.87
C ARG A 112 10.00 -1.93 -10.88
N PRO A 113 10.06 -2.64 -9.74
CA PRO A 113 10.17 -4.11 -9.72
C PRO A 113 8.82 -4.79 -10.01
N ASP A 114 8.87 -6.06 -10.36
CA ASP A 114 7.71 -6.95 -10.32
C ASP A 114 7.28 -7.12 -8.84
N TYR A 115 5.97 -7.22 -8.58
CA TYR A 115 5.42 -7.27 -7.21
C TYR A 115 5.94 -6.12 -6.34
N ALA A 116 5.86 -4.91 -6.85
CA ALA A 116 6.54 -3.73 -6.32
C ALA A 116 6.28 -3.50 -4.82
N THR A 117 5.04 -3.65 -4.36
CA THR A 117 4.69 -3.47 -2.94
C THR A 117 5.47 -4.43 -2.05
N VAL A 118 5.56 -5.72 -2.43
CA VAL A 118 6.30 -6.74 -1.67
C VAL A 118 7.79 -6.42 -1.65
N VAL A 119 8.36 -6.07 -2.80
CA VAL A 119 9.78 -5.76 -2.91
C VAL A 119 10.15 -4.54 -2.07
N TYR A 120 9.37 -3.47 -2.13
CA TYR A 120 9.64 -2.27 -1.35
C TYR A 120 9.50 -2.50 0.16
N CYS A 121 8.50 -3.25 0.61
CA CYS A 121 8.38 -3.62 2.02
C CYS A 121 9.59 -4.42 2.50
N ASN A 122 10.07 -5.37 1.69
CA ASN A 122 11.28 -6.15 2.01
C ASN A 122 12.53 -5.26 2.12
N LEU A 123 12.71 -4.27 1.23
CA LEU A 123 13.81 -3.30 1.33
C LEU A 123 13.74 -2.50 2.64
N ILE A 124 12.53 -2.03 3.00
CA ILE A 124 12.31 -1.31 4.26
C ILE A 124 12.67 -2.20 5.44
N ARG A 125 12.17 -3.44 5.50
CA ARG A 125 12.44 -4.38 6.61
C ARG A 125 13.92 -4.75 6.76
N GLN A 126 14.65 -4.82 5.66
CA GLN A 126 16.10 -5.05 5.69
C GLN A 126 16.87 -3.88 6.35
N THR A 127 16.32 -2.68 6.29
CA THR A 127 16.94 -1.46 6.81
C THR A 127 16.36 -1.06 8.16
N TYR A 128 15.02 -1.09 8.29
CA TYR A 128 14.26 -0.66 9.46
C TYR A 128 13.35 -1.80 9.93
N LYS A 129 13.78 -2.55 10.93
CA LYS A 129 13.10 -3.77 11.36
C LYS A 129 11.76 -3.53 12.06
N ASP A 130 11.64 -2.41 12.78
CA ASP A 130 10.59 -2.11 13.75
C ASP A 130 9.72 -0.89 13.39
N VAL A 131 9.95 -0.27 12.23
CA VAL A 131 9.13 0.86 11.78
C VAL A 131 7.82 0.34 11.19
N PRO A 132 6.65 0.89 11.54
CA PRO A 132 5.38 0.52 10.92
C PRO A 132 5.41 0.66 9.41
N ILE A 133 4.84 -0.34 8.71
CA ILE A 133 4.66 -0.32 7.25
C ILE A 133 3.18 -0.49 6.95
N ILE A 134 2.58 0.55 6.38
CA ILE A 134 1.21 0.55 5.92
C ILE A 134 1.22 0.48 4.39
N ILE A 135 0.59 -0.53 3.82
CA ILE A 135 0.49 -0.69 2.38
C ILE A 135 -0.89 -0.31 1.87
N GLY A 136 -0.94 0.19 0.64
CA GLY A 136 -2.20 0.62 0.02
C GLY A 136 -2.12 0.65 -1.50
N GLY A 137 -3.10 1.30 -2.11
CA GLY A 137 -3.25 1.38 -3.55
C GLY A 137 -3.81 0.11 -4.18
N ILE A 138 -3.90 0.09 -5.51
CA ILE A 138 -4.61 -0.97 -6.25
C ILE A 138 -3.99 -2.36 -6.05
N GLU A 139 -2.66 -2.45 -6.04
CA GLU A 139 -1.97 -3.74 -5.88
C GLU A 139 -2.25 -4.37 -4.53
N ALA A 140 -2.18 -3.60 -3.45
CA ALA A 140 -2.49 -4.09 -2.11
C ALA A 140 -3.99 -4.41 -1.96
N SER A 141 -4.86 -3.55 -2.49
CA SER A 141 -6.32 -3.73 -2.41
C SER A 141 -6.79 -5.01 -3.11
N LEU A 142 -6.26 -5.31 -4.29
CA LEU A 142 -6.63 -6.52 -5.06
C LEU A 142 -6.09 -7.80 -4.41
N ARG A 143 -4.97 -7.71 -3.68
CA ARG A 143 -4.29 -8.86 -3.06
C ARG A 143 -4.44 -8.90 -1.53
N ARG A 144 -5.41 -8.17 -0.96
CA ARG A 144 -5.61 -8.07 0.50
C ARG A 144 -6.01 -9.37 1.18
N LEU A 145 -6.58 -10.29 0.44
CA LEU A 145 -6.96 -11.64 0.88
C LEU A 145 -6.21 -12.70 0.05
N SER A 146 -6.41 -13.98 0.36
CA SER A 146 -5.89 -15.06 -0.49
C SER A 146 -6.43 -14.91 -1.91
N HIS A 147 -5.55 -14.94 -2.90
CA HIS A 147 -5.88 -14.62 -4.28
C HIS A 147 -5.15 -15.52 -5.28
N TYR A 148 -5.77 -15.70 -6.45
CA TYR A 148 -5.11 -16.38 -7.57
C TYR A 148 -4.16 -15.42 -8.28
N ASP A 149 -2.89 -15.77 -8.29
CA ASP A 149 -1.86 -15.05 -9.04
C ASP A 149 -1.71 -15.65 -10.45
N TYR A 150 -2.24 -14.92 -11.42
CA TYR A 150 -2.23 -15.31 -12.83
C TYR A 150 -0.82 -15.59 -13.38
N TRP A 151 0.18 -14.87 -12.87
CA TRP A 151 1.55 -14.94 -13.39
C TRP A 151 2.25 -16.21 -12.98
N SER A 152 2.13 -16.62 -11.73
CA SER A 152 2.69 -17.85 -11.18
C SER A 152 1.76 -19.05 -11.29
N ASP A 153 0.50 -18.87 -11.72
CA ASP A 153 -0.54 -19.91 -11.80
C ASP A 153 -0.76 -20.60 -10.45
N LYS A 154 -0.82 -19.83 -9.37
CA LYS A 154 -0.98 -20.31 -8.00
C LYS A 154 -1.87 -19.39 -7.18
N VAL A 155 -2.53 -19.98 -6.18
CA VAL A 155 -3.12 -19.20 -5.11
C VAL A 155 -2.01 -18.74 -4.17
N LYS A 156 -2.01 -17.46 -3.81
CA LYS A 156 -1.09 -16.83 -2.87
C LYS A 156 -1.82 -16.37 -1.61
N HIS A 157 -1.08 -16.19 -0.54
CA HIS A 157 -1.57 -15.56 0.68
C HIS A 157 -1.97 -14.10 0.44
N SER A 158 -2.59 -13.49 1.45
CA SER A 158 -2.72 -12.03 1.50
C SER A 158 -1.37 -11.36 1.31
N ILE A 159 -1.35 -10.27 0.55
CA ILE A 159 -0.14 -9.45 0.37
C ILE A 159 0.39 -8.90 1.70
N LEU A 160 -0.47 -8.77 2.73
CA LEU A 160 -0.05 -8.40 4.08
C LEU A 160 0.96 -9.39 4.64
N ILE A 161 0.73 -10.69 4.41
CA ILE A 161 1.63 -11.76 4.86
C ILE A 161 2.89 -11.80 3.97
N ASP A 162 2.70 -11.80 2.65
CA ASP A 162 3.81 -11.94 1.69
C ASP A 162 4.78 -10.74 1.73
N SER A 163 4.30 -9.54 2.05
CA SER A 163 5.12 -8.32 2.14
C SER A 163 5.77 -8.11 3.50
N GLY A 164 5.25 -8.75 4.55
CA GLY A 164 5.65 -8.46 5.93
C GLY A 164 5.29 -7.04 6.40
N ALA A 165 4.29 -6.41 5.76
CA ALA A 165 3.71 -5.16 6.23
C ALA A 165 2.85 -5.37 7.49
N ASP A 166 2.52 -4.29 8.19
CA ASP A 166 1.76 -4.36 9.43
C ASP A 166 0.25 -4.16 9.20
N LEU A 167 -0.10 -3.33 8.21
CA LEU A 167 -1.48 -2.93 7.95
C LEU A 167 -1.70 -2.67 6.46
N ILE A 168 -2.89 -3.00 5.95
CA ILE A 168 -3.36 -2.56 4.63
C ILE A 168 -4.45 -1.51 4.83
N SER A 169 -4.34 -0.38 4.13
CA SER A 169 -5.46 0.53 3.87
C SER A 169 -5.91 0.29 2.44
N TYR A 170 -7.10 -0.32 2.24
CA TYR A 170 -7.56 -0.71 0.91
C TYR A 170 -8.66 0.21 0.37
N GLY A 171 -8.84 0.21 -0.94
CA GLY A 171 -9.82 1.06 -1.60
C GLY A 171 -9.43 2.53 -1.58
N MET A 172 -10.37 3.41 -1.31
CA MET A 172 -10.16 4.85 -1.14
C MET A 172 -9.72 5.13 0.31
N GLY A 173 -8.40 5.25 0.50
CA GLY A 173 -7.78 5.31 1.81
C GLY A 173 -7.74 6.70 2.46
N GLU A 174 -8.42 7.70 1.92
CA GLU A 174 -8.33 9.10 2.35
C GLU A 174 -8.73 9.30 3.82
N HIS A 175 -9.79 8.63 4.26
CA HIS A 175 -10.23 8.70 5.66
C HIS A 175 -9.41 7.78 6.56
N SER A 176 -9.25 6.52 6.15
CA SER A 176 -8.55 5.53 6.98
C SER A 176 -7.09 5.90 7.25
N ILE A 177 -6.42 6.58 6.30
CA ILE A 177 -5.01 6.96 6.49
C ILE A 177 -4.85 8.06 7.56
N VAL A 178 -5.82 8.96 7.69
CA VAL A 178 -5.83 9.99 8.74
C VAL A 178 -6.05 9.33 10.10
N GLU A 179 -7.04 8.46 10.22
CA GLU A 179 -7.31 7.73 11.46
C GLU A 179 -6.11 6.86 11.89
N ILE A 180 -5.43 6.21 10.93
CA ILE A 180 -4.19 5.45 11.19
C ILE A 180 -3.08 6.38 11.68
N ALA A 181 -2.92 7.54 11.05
CA ALA A 181 -1.91 8.53 11.43
C ALA A 181 -2.15 9.06 12.83
N ASP A 182 -3.39 9.42 13.16
CA ASP A 182 -3.79 9.90 14.48
C ASP A 182 -3.57 8.82 15.57
N ALA A 183 -3.89 7.56 15.26
CA ALA A 183 -3.66 6.43 16.18
C ALA A 183 -2.16 6.22 16.46
N LEU A 184 -1.33 6.24 15.41
CA LEU A 184 0.12 6.11 15.57
C LEU A 184 0.74 7.31 16.30
N ASP A 185 0.26 8.52 16.03
CA ASP A 185 0.72 9.74 16.71
C ASP A 185 0.33 9.76 18.19
N ALA A 186 -0.82 9.18 18.52
CA ALA A 186 -1.23 8.94 19.91
C ALA A 186 -0.43 7.84 20.61
N GLY A 187 0.51 7.18 19.91
CA GLY A 187 1.36 6.13 20.48
C GLY A 187 0.72 4.74 20.49
N ILE A 188 -0.39 4.53 19.79
CA ILE A 188 -1.00 3.20 19.64
C ILE A 188 -0.09 2.35 18.76
N ASN A 189 0.19 1.12 19.19
CA ASN A 189 0.98 0.20 18.41
C ASN A 189 0.20 -0.18 17.13
N VAL A 190 0.88 -0.24 15.98
CA VAL A 190 0.24 -0.58 14.69
C VAL A 190 -0.53 -1.90 14.72
N LYS A 191 -0.10 -2.85 15.54
CA LYS A 191 -0.77 -4.15 15.72
C LYS A 191 -2.10 -4.05 16.46
N ASP A 192 -2.28 -3.00 17.23
CA ASP A 192 -3.50 -2.75 18.02
C ASP A 192 -4.51 -1.88 17.23
N ILE A 193 -4.14 -1.42 16.05
CA ILE A 193 -5.02 -0.69 15.13
C ILE A 193 -5.90 -1.70 14.38
N THR A 194 -6.94 -2.20 15.05
CA THR A 194 -7.85 -3.23 14.52
C THR A 194 -9.26 -2.72 14.25
N TYR A 195 -9.55 -1.48 14.63
CA TYR A 195 -10.89 -0.87 14.65
C TYR A 195 -11.17 0.11 13.50
N ILE A 196 -10.17 0.42 12.68
CA ILE A 196 -10.31 1.36 11.57
C ILE A 196 -10.93 0.66 10.36
N ARG A 197 -12.03 1.20 9.85
CA ARG A 197 -12.69 0.68 8.65
C ARG A 197 -11.82 0.87 7.40
N GLY A 198 -11.95 -0.05 6.45
CA GLY A 198 -11.14 -0.01 5.23
C GLY A 198 -9.70 -0.49 5.42
N THR A 199 -9.44 -1.23 6.50
CA THR A 199 -8.12 -1.82 6.79
C THR A 199 -8.15 -3.34 6.78
N VAL A 200 -6.98 -3.95 6.61
CA VAL A 200 -6.74 -5.37 6.83
C VAL A 200 -5.53 -5.50 7.74
N TYR A 201 -5.70 -6.22 8.81
CA TYR A 201 -4.69 -6.47 9.83
C TYR A 201 -4.53 -7.97 10.11
N ARG A 202 -3.47 -8.33 10.79
CA ARG A 202 -3.23 -9.68 11.27
C ARG A 202 -3.50 -9.76 12.76
N THR A 203 -4.27 -10.77 13.18
CA THR A 203 -4.50 -11.07 14.59
C THR A 203 -4.35 -12.57 14.84
N ASP A 204 -3.99 -12.93 16.05
CA ASP A 204 -3.89 -14.33 16.50
C ASP A 204 -5.20 -14.79 17.19
N SER A 205 -6.16 -13.90 17.44
CA SER A 205 -7.47 -14.20 18.04
C SER A 205 -8.56 -13.32 17.43
N THR A 206 -9.77 -13.87 17.37
CA THR A 206 -11.00 -13.17 16.99
C THR A 206 -11.79 -12.65 18.20
N ASP A 207 -11.31 -12.86 19.42
CA ASP A 207 -12.03 -12.50 20.66
C ASP A 207 -12.34 -10.99 20.76
N ASN A 208 -11.53 -10.16 20.11
CA ASN A 208 -11.71 -8.71 20.10
C ASN A 208 -12.61 -8.20 18.97
N ILE A 209 -13.08 -9.09 18.07
CA ILE A 209 -13.99 -8.72 16.99
C ILE A 209 -15.41 -8.77 17.55
N THR A 210 -15.97 -7.59 17.82
CA THR A 210 -17.33 -7.45 18.37
C THR A 210 -18.41 -7.29 17.30
N GLU A 211 -18.01 -7.03 16.07
CA GLU A 211 -18.90 -6.86 14.93
C GLU A 211 -19.22 -8.20 14.28
N GLU A 212 -20.38 -8.31 13.65
CA GLU A 212 -20.73 -9.48 12.83
C GLU A 212 -19.75 -9.57 11.64
N TYR A 213 -19.21 -10.76 11.42
CA TYR A 213 -18.25 -11.01 10.34
C TYR A 213 -18.56 -12.28 9.56
N ILE A 214 -18.02 -12.37 8.36
CA ILE A 214 -18.12 -13.54 7.49
C ILE A 214 -16.78 -14.23 7.49
N GLU A 215 -16.76 -15.47 7.95
CA GLU A 215 -15.59 -16.33 7.87
C GLU A 215 -15.43 -16.86 6.44
N LEU A 216 -14.26 -16.66 5.86
CA LEU A 216 -13.90 -17.17 4.55
C LEU A 216 -13.11 -18.47 4.70
N PRO A 217 -13.15 -19.38 3.69
CA PRO A 217 -12.28 -20.53 3.67
C PRO A 217 -10.82 -20.16 3.85
N SER A 218 -10.09 -21.00 4.60
CA SER A 218 -8.67 -20.80 4.90
C SER A 218 -7.80 -20.81 3.63
N TYR A 219 -6.57 -20.29 3.74
CA TYR A 219 -5.60 -20.36 2.64
C TYR A 219 -5.36 -21.81 2.16
N ASP A 220 -5.24 -22.75 3.08
CA ASP A 220 -4.99 -24.16 2.75
C ASP A 220 -6.15 -24.76 1.95
N GLU A 221 -7.39 -24.46 2.32
CA GLU A 221 -8.58 -24.88 1.58
C GLU A 221 -8.64 -24.24 0.19
N VAL A 222 -8.51 -22.93 0.08
CA VAL A 222 -8.61 -22.24 -1.22
C VAL A 222 -7.44 -22.54 -2.16
N SER A 223 -6.29 -22.92 -1.63
CA SER A 223 -5.11 -23.27 -2.43
C SER A 223 -5.19 -24.68 -3.03
N THR A 224 -5.96 -25.56 -2.42
CA THR A 224 -6.07 -26.99 -2.80
C THR A 224 -7.40 -27.33 -3.47
N ASP A 225 -8.49 -26.63 -3.15
CA ASP A 225 -9.83 -26.88 -3.69
C ASP A 225 -10.40 -25.67 -4.44
N LYS A 226 -10.59 -25.83 -5.75
CA LYS A 226 -11.20 -24.78 -6.62
C LYS A 226 -12.62 -24.40 -6.22
N LYS A 227 -13.38 -25.29 -5.57
CA LYS A 227 -14.74 -24.98 -5.10
C LYS A 227 -14.66 -24.05 -3.88
N GLN A 228 -13.74 -24.30 -2.97
CA GLN A 228 -13.51 -23.42 -1.83
C GLN A 228 -13.00 -22.05 -2.29
N TYR A 229 -12.12 -22.00 -3.30
CA TYR A 229 -11.72 -20.75 -3.91
C TYR A 229 -12.91 -19.98 -4.52
N ALA A 230 -13.77 -20.67 -5.29
CA ALA A 230 -14.96 -20.07 -5.88
C ALA A 230 -15.95 -19.58 -4.80
N HIS A 231 -16.12 -20.33 -3.71
CA HIS A 231 -16.95 -19.92 -2.57
C HIS A 231 -16.38 -18.67 -1.88
N SER A 232 -15.09 -18.62 -1.62
CA SER A 232 -14.41 -17.46 -1.07
C SER A 232 -14.61 -16.22 -1.95
N PHE A 233 -14.40 -16.37 -3.27
CA PHE A 233 -14.61 -15.29 -4.22
C PHE A 233 -16.08 -14.80 -4.24
N TYR A 234 -17.04 -15.72 -4.29
CA TYR A 234 -18.47 -15.39 -4.30
C TYR A 234 -18.87 -14.65 -3.03
N SER A 235 -18.41 -15.10 -1.86
CA SER A 235 -18.68 -14.45 -0.58
C SER A 235 -18.13 -13.02 -0.56
N GLN A 236 -16.90 -12.80 -1.05
CA GLN A 236 -16.32 -11.46 -1.17
C GLN A 236 -17.14 -10.59 -2.14
N TYR A 237 -17.50 -11.12 -3.30
CA TYR A 237 -18.24 -10.40 -4.33
C TYR A 237 -19.62 -9.94 -3.82
N CYS A 238 -20.38 -10.83 -3.18
CA CYS A 238 -21.71 -10.51 -2.65
C CYS A 238 -21.68 -9.47 -1.53
N ASN A 239 -20.57 -9.37 -0.79
CA ASN A 239 -20.44 -8.47 0.36
C ASN A 239 -19.66 -7.18 0.06
N THR A 240 -19.07 -7.05 -1.13
CA THR A 240 -18.31 -5.85 -1.49
C THR A 240 -19.18 -4.59 -1.50
N CYS A 241 -20.43 -4.67 -1.98
CA CYS A 241 -21.34 -3.52 -2.07
C CYS A 241 -21.92 -3.08 -0.71
N LEU A 242 -21.98 -3.96 0.27
CA LEU A 242 -22.48 -3.62 1.61
C LEU A 242 -21.47 -2.81 2.43
N LEU A 243 -20.20 -2.85 2.06
CA LEU A 243 -19.10 -2.12 2.73
C LEU A 243 -18.73 -0.81 2.00
N TYR A 244 -19.23 -0.60 0.78
CA TYR A 244 -18.99 0.59 -0.03
C TYR A 244 -20.24 1.43 -0.11
N THR A 245 -20.48 2.28 0.88
CA THR A 245 -21.53 3.31 0.86
C THR A 245 -21.03 4.67 0.36
N SER A 246 -19.93 4.72 -0.34
CA SER A 246 -19.50 5.95 -1.02
C SER A 246 -20.04 5.93 -2.44
N PRO A 247 -20.91 6.86 -2.84
CA PRO A 247 -21.34 6.96 -4.23
C PRO A 247 -20.13 7.19 -5.12
N SER A 248 -20.06 6.45 -6.21
CA SER A 248 -19.06 6.68 -7.23
C SER A 248 -19.22 8.09 -7.79
N PRO A 249 -18.13 8.86 -7.98
CA PRO A 249 -18.25 10.18 -8.62
C PRO A 249 -18.73 10.13 -10.08
N ARG A 250 -19.10 8.95 -10.58
CA ARG A 250 -19.56 8.70 -11.96
C ARG A 250 -21.01 8.29 -12.05
N ASP A 251 -21.74 8.22 -10.94
CA ASP A 251 -23.18 7.97 -10.91
C ASP A 251 -23.99 9.27 -10.80
#